data_280fc7c5b696c4f3a9493a7c565a512e
#
_entry.id   280fc7c5b696c4f3a9493a7c565a512e
#
_cell.length_a   1.000
_cell.length_b   1.000
_cell.length_c   1.000
_cell.angle_alpha   90.00
_cell.angle_beta   90.00
_cell.angle_gamma   90.00
#
_symmetry.space_group_name_H-M   'P 1'
#
loop_
_entity.id
_entity.type
_entity.pdbx_description
1 polymer ?
#
loop_
_entity_poly.entity_id
_entity_poly.type
_entity_poly.pdbx_seq_one_letter_code
_entity_poly.pdbx_strand_id
1 'polypeptide(L)'
;MNPIQSTRQVILDTETTGMNMSGGPHYLGHRIIEIGCVEVINRRLTGRHYHVYLKPDRPVDEEAIRVHGITDAFLADKPPFAAVVDEFLTFIRGAELVIHNAPFDVGFMDYEFEKLGLGVKTKEICEVTDTLVMARRLFPGKRNSLDALCSRYDIDNSHRTLHGALLDAEILADVYLLMTGGQTRLDLSAAESNQQQQQSDEQQKLERQGGALRVIMANEAELAAHEKRLDLVNKKGGRCLWRE
;
A
#
# COMPACT_ATOMS: atom_id res chain seq x y z
N MET A 1 -7.07 28.47 -6.78
CA MET A 1 -6.87 27.35 -5.84
C MET A 1 -7.31 26.10 -6.57
N ASN A 2 -6.38 25.28 -7.04
CA ASN A 2 -6.74 23.94 -7.51
C ASN A 2 -7.23 23.16 -6.27
N PRO A 3 -8.43 22.58 -6.30
CA PRO A 3 -8.83 21.69 -5.22
C PRO A 3 -7.77 20.58 -5.15
N ILE A 4 -7.26 20.32 -3.96
CA ILE A 4 -6.46 19.12 -3.70
C ILE A 4 -7.37 17.97 -4.10
N GLN A 5 -7.09 17.37 -5.26
CA GLN A 5 -7.85 16.24 -5.75
C GLN A 5 -7.59 15.11 -4.73
N SER A 6 -8.61 14.77 -3.95
CA SER A 6 -8.47 13.67 -3.00
C SER A 6 -8.13 12.42 -3.79
N THR A 7 -6.95 11.88 -3.57
CA THR A 7 -6.53 10.64 -4.23
C THR A 7 -7.31 9.49 -3.61
N ARG A 8 -8.33 9.04 -4.35
CA ARG A 8 -9.09 7.84 -3.99
C ARG A 8 -8.37 6.62 -4.55
N GLN A 9 -7.96 5.74 -3.66
CA GLN A 9 -7.29 4.48 -4.00
C GLN A 9 -8.18 3.32 -3.59
N VAL A 10 -8.15 2.27 -4.38
CA VAL A 10 -8.79 0.99 -4.07
C VAL A 10 -7.71 -0.07 -4.12
N ILE A 11 -7.40 -0.63 -2.96
CA ILE A 11 -6.48 -1.74 -2.84
C ILE A 11 -7.27 -3.01 -3.15
N LEU A 12 -6.80 -3.79 -4.10
CA LEU A 12 -7.55 -4.92 -4.65
C LEU A 12 -6.67 -6.17 -4.68
N ASP A 13 -7.30 -7.29 -4.40
CA ASP A 13 -6.78 -8.63 -4.61
C ASP A 13 -7.90 -9.55 -5.10
N THR A 14 -7.56 -10.63 -5.82
CA THR A 14 -8.52 -11.61 -6.33
C THR A 14 -8.05 -13.04 -6.12
N GLU A 15 -9.01 -13.95 -5.80
CA GLU A 15 -8.78 -15.39 -5.88
C GLU A 15 -9.42 -15.95 -7.14
N THR A 16 -8.83 -17.00 -7.68
CA THR A 16 -9.23 -17.56 -8.98
C THR A 16 -9.39 -19.07 -8.94
N THR A 17 -10.03 -19.64 -9.96
CA THR A 17 -10.11 -21.11 -10.11
C THR A 17 -8.76 -21.78 -10.38
N GLY A 18 -7.68 -21.02 -10.44
CA GLY A 18 -6.36 -21.44 -10.83
C GLY A 18 -5.79 -20.57 -11.95
N MET A 19 -4.74 -21.05 -12.62
CA MET A 19 -4.14 -20.32 -13.75
C MET A 19 -3.72 -21.26 -14.87
N ASN A 20 -3.73 -20.75 -16.11
CA ASN A 20 -3.28 -21.49 -17.27
C ASN A 20 -1.77 -21.72 -17.23
N MET A 21 -1.37 -22.99 -17.20
CA MET A 21 0.05 -23.45 -17.26
C MET A 21 0.44 -23.99 -18.62
N SER A 22 -0.49 -24.06 -19.59
CA SER A 22 -0.28 -24.71 -20.89
C SER A 22 0.26 -23.77 -21.95
N GLY A 23 0.63 -22.53 -21.55
CA GLY A 23 1.10 -21.48 -22.46
C GLY A 23 -0.02 -20.49 -22.83
N GLY A 24 0.38 -19.26 -23.19
CA GLY A 24 -0.54 -18.15 -23.41
C GLY A 24 -0.86 -17.36 -22.12
N PRO A 25 -1.91 -16.54 -22.13
CA PRO A 25 -2.30 -15.73 -20.98
C PRO A 25 -2.66 -16.58 -19.76
N HIS A 26 -2.18 -16.21 -18.58
CA HIS A 26 -2.40 -16.94 -17.32
C HIS A 26 -3.88 -17.09 -16.93
N TYR A 27 -4.74 -16.17 -17.33
CA TYR A 27 -6.18 -16.17 -17.06
C TYR A 27 -6.99 -17.07 -18.01
N LEU A 28 -6.40 -17.52 -19.11
CA LEU A 28 -7.16 -18.22 -20.15
C LEU A 28 -7.75 -19.53 -19.62
N GLY A 29 -9.07 -19.65 -19.72
CA GLY A 29 -9.83 -20.81 -19.24
C GLY A 29 -10.09 -20.83 -17.74
N HIS A 30 -9.61 -19.84 -16.98
CA HIS A 30 -9.86 -19.71 -15.55
C HIS A 30 -10.80 -18.53 -15.24
N ARG A 31 -11.29 -18.44 -14.00
CA ARG A 31 -12.30 -17.48 -13.58
C ARG A 31 -11.96 -16.89 -12.23
N ILE A 32 -12.39 -15.66 -11.98
CA ILE A 32 -12.37 -15.06 -10.64
C ILE A 32 -13.43 -15.73 -9.77
N ILE A 33 -13.10 -16.04 -8.52
CA ILE A 33 -13.99 -16.65 -7.53
C ILE A 33 -14.15 -15.85 -6.25
N GLU A 34 -13.23 -14.90 -5.99
CA GLU A 34 -13.33 -13.94 -4.90
C GLU A 34 -12.74 -12.60 -5.35
N ILE A 35 -13.38 -11.51 -4.96
CA ILE A 35 -12.86 -10.15 -5.13
C ILE A 35 -12.87 -9.49 -3.76
N GLY A 36 -11.71 -8.98 -3.33
CA GLY A 36 -11.53 -8.19 -2.13
C GLY A 36 -10.98 -6.81 -2.47
N CYS A 37 -11.68 -5.77 -2.01
CA CYS A 37 -11.24 -4.39 -2.20
C CYS A 37 -11.40 -3.58 -0.91
N VAL A 38 -10.42 -2.76 -0.58
CA VAL A 38 -10.53 -1.76 0.49
C VAL A 38 -10.25 -0.36 -0.04
N GLU A 39 -11.00 0.62 0.45
CA GLU A 39 -10.89 2.01 0.00
C GLU A 39 -9.97 2.80 0.91
N VAL A 40 -9.05 3.53 0.29
CA VAL A 40 -8.15 4.49 0.94
C VAL A 40 -8.36 5.86 0.32
N ILE A 41 -8.57 6.89 1.15
CA ILE A 41 -8.64 8.29 0.73
C ILE A 41 -7.64 9.10 1.54
N ASN A 42 -6.79 9.86 0.83
CA ASN A 42 -5.77 10.68 1.48
C ASN A 42 -4.91 9.88 2.48
N ARG A 43 -4.51 8.65 2.10
CA ARG A 43 -3.69 7.74 2.89
C ARG A 43 -4.36 7.24 4.19
N ARG A 44 -5.67 7.21 4.23
CA ARG A 44 -6.45 6.66 5.36
C ARG A 44 -7.47 5.66 4.87
N LEU A 45 -7.51 4.51 5.51
CA LEU A 45 -8.60 3.55 5.32
C LEU A 45 -9.93 4.24 5.68
N THR A 46 -10.91 4.15 4.78
CA THR A 46 -12.24 4.76 4.99
C THR A 46 -13.20 3.84 5.74
N GLY A 47 -12.86 2.56 5.84
CA GLY A 47 -13.75 1.48 6.31
C GLY A 47 -14.71 0.97 5.24
N ARG A 48 -14.75 1.60 4.05
CA ARG A 48 -15.50 1.05 2.91
C ARG A 48 -14.71 -0.05 2.25
N HIS A 49 -15.37 -1.16 1.99
CA HIS A 49 -14.80 -2.30 1.27
C HIS A 49 -15.83 -2.88 0.29
N TYR A 50 -15.34 -3.62 -0.69
CA TYR A 50 -16.15 -4.46 -1.57
C TYR A 50 -15.62 -5.88 -1.44
N HIS A 51 -16.51 -6.82 -1.12
CA HIS A 51 -16.14 -8.21 -0.94
C HIS A 51 -17.23 -9.12 -1.49
N VAL A 52 -16.87 -10.00 -2.40
CA VAL A 52 -17.81 -10.93 -3.01
C VAL A 52 -17.13 -12.24 -3.38
N TYR A 53 -17.82 -13.35 -3.11
CA TYR A 53 -17.52 -14.67 -3.67
C TYR A 53 -18.36 -14.91 -4.90
N LEU A 54 -17.81 -15.60 -5.89
CA LEU A 54 -18.39 -15.77 -7.22
C LEU A 54 -18.48 -17.24 -7.58
N LYS A 55 -19.60 -17.64 -8.16
CA LYS A 55 -19.75 -18.96 -8.75
C LYS A 55 -19.18 -18.98 -10.17
N PRO A 56 -18.10 -19.72 -10.41
CA PRO A 56 -17.53 -19.86 -11.74
C PRO A 56 -18.35 -20.87 -12.57
N ASP A 57 -18.14 -20.85 -13.90
CA ASP A 57 -18.67 -21.82 -14.85
C ASP A 57 -17.75 -23.03 -15.08
N ARG A 58 -16.81 -23.27 -14.14
CA ARG A 58 -15.86 -24.37 -14.16
C ARG A 58 -15.49 -24.79 -12.72
N PRO A 59 -14.99 -26.02 -12.52
CA PRO A 59 -14.43 -26.43 -11.23
C PRO A 59 -13.20 -25.60 -10.84
N VAL A 60 -12.98 -25.46 -9.52
CA VAL A 60 -11.75 -24.90 -8.95
C VAL A 60 -10.66 -25.96 -8.97
N ASP A 61 -9.45 -25.58 -9.40
CA ASP A 61 -8.31 -26.51 -9.43
C ASP A 61 -7.88 -26.86 -8.00
N GLU A 62 -7.52 -28.10 -7.76
CA GLU A 62 -7.08 -28.58 -6.43
C GLU A 62 -5.89 -27.78 -5.88
N GLU A 63 -4.99 -27.34 -6.78
CA GLU A 63 -3.83 -26.52 -6.39
C GLU A 63 -4.27 -25.14 -5.88
N ALA A 64 -5.27 -24.54 -6.50
CA ALA A 64 -5.84 -23.28 -6.07
C ALA A 64 -6.57 -23.44 -4.72
N ILE A 65 -7.37 -24.52 -4.55
CA ILE A 65 -8.03 -24.84 -3.27
C ILE A 65 -7.00 -24.98 -2.13
N ARG A 66 -5.82 -25.54 -2.40
CA ARG A 66 -4.76 -25.65 -1.36
C ARG A 66 -4.21 -24.28 -0.94
N VAL A 67 -4.31 -23.26 -1.79
CA VAL A 67 -3.84 -21.89 -1.52
C VAL A 67 -4.88 -21.09 -0.74
N HIS A 68 -6.12 -21.00 -1.25
CA HIS A 68 -7.15 -20.12 -0.69
C HIS A 68 -8.28 -20.87 0.06
N GLY A 69 -8.35 -22.20 -0.03
CA GLY A 69 -9.35 -23.00 0.71
C GLY A 69 -10.78 -22.95 0.17
N ILE A 70 -11.04 -22.19 -0.91
CA ILE A 70 -12.38 -22.01 -1.48
C ILE A 70 -12.72 -23.20 -2.35
N THR A 71 -13.81 -23.91 -2.01
CA THR A 71 -14.25 -25.12 -2.71
C THR A 71 -15.44 -24.87 -3.61
N ASP A 72 -15.66 -25.74 -4.60
CA ASP A 72 -16.86 -25.68 -5.46
C ASP A 72 -18.16 -25.75 -4.65
N ALA A 73 -18.17 -26.54 -3.57
CA ALA A 73 -19.32 -26.64 -2.67
C ALA A 73 -19.66 -25.31 -2.00
N PHE A 74 -18.63 -24.55 -1.57
CA PHE A 74 -18.79 -23.23 -0.99
C PHE A 74 -19.32 -22.21 -2.00
N LEU A 75 -18.92 -22.34 -3.27
CA LEU A 75 -19.29 -21.41 -4.33
C LEU A 75 -20.65 -21.74 -4.98
N ALA A 76 -21.27 -22.87 -4.67
CA ALA A 76 -22.46 -23.39 -5.36
C ALA A 76 -23.65 -22.42 -5.32
N ASP A 77 -23.82 -21.66 -4.24
CA ASP A 77 -24.89 -20.70 -3.99
C ASP A 77 -24.51 -19.23 -4.27
N LYS A 78 -23.26 -18.97 -4.71
CA LYS A 78 -22.78 -17.61 -4.95
C LYS A 78 -23.24 -17.07 -6.30
N PRO A 79 -23.34 -15.73 -6.46
CA PRO A 79 -23.70 -15.12 -7.72
C PRO A 79 -22.62 -15.33 -8.78
N PRO A 80 -22.96 -15.40 -10.07
CA PRO A 80 -21.96 -15.32 -11.14
C PRO A 80 -21.41 -13.90 -11.26
N PHE A 81 -20.23 -13.75 -11.88
CA PHE A 81 -19.59 -12.44 -12.08
C PHE A 81 -20.53 -11.43 -12.79
N ALA A 82 -21.33 -11.89 -13.76
CA ALA A 82 -22.30 -11.05 -14.46
C ALA A 82 -23.34 -10.37 -13.55
N ALA A 83 -23.64 -10.97 -12.40
CA ALA A 83 -24.64 -10.41 -11.47
C ALA A 83 -24.06 -9.27 -10.60
N VAL A 84 -22.74 -9.16 -10.49
CA VAL A 84 -22.07 -8.22 -9.58
C VAL A 84 -21.21 -7.18 -10.30
N VAL A 85 -21.00 -7.34 -11.60
CA VAL A 85 -20.03 -6.51 -12.36
C VAL A 85 -20.35 -5.02 -12.32
N ASP A 86 -21.62 -4.63 -12.37
CA ASP A 86 -22.03 -3.22 -12.34
C ASP A 86 -21.69 -2.56 -10.98
N GLU A 87 -21.92 -3.28 -9.89
CA GLU A 87 -21.57 -2.82 -8.55
C GLU A 87 -20.05 -2.75 -8.40
N PHE A 88 -19.33 -3.77 -8.85
CA PHE A 88 -17.88 -3.80 -8.85
C PHE A 88 -17.28 -2.64 -9.66
N LEU A 89 -17.74 -2.43 -10.89
CA LEU A 89 -17.29 -1.31 -11.72
C LEU A 89 -17.60 0.05 -11.08
N THR A 90 -18.75 0.19 -10.43
CA THR A 90 -19.12 1.40 -9.70
C THR A 90 -18.17 1.65 -8.54
N PHE A 91 -17.72 0.59 -7.84
CA PHE A 91 -16.80 0.70 -6.73
C PHE A 91 -15.39 1.11 -7.18
N ILE A 92 -14.87 0.56 -8.28
CA ILE A 92 -13.49 0.83 -8.73
C ILE A 92 -13.34 2.06 -9.63
N ARG A 93 -14.36 2.43 -10.38
CA ARG A 93 -14.29 3.48 -11.41
C ARG A 93 -13.74 4.79 -10.88
N GLY A 94 -12.74 5.34 -11.61
CA GLY A 94 -12.09 6.61 -11.29
C GLY A 94 -11.17 6.57 -10.07
N ALA A 95 -10.92 5.37 -9.49
CA ALA A 95 -9.91 5.18 -8.46
C ALA A 95 -8.55 4.81 -9.07
N GLU A 96 -7.48 5.00 -8.32
CA GLU A 96 -6.21 4.33 -8.53
C GLU A 96 -6.30 2.93 -7.89
N LEU A 97 -6.23 1.88 -8.71
CA LEU A 97 -6.15 0.50 -8.23
C LEU A 97 -4.72 0.19 -7.78
N VAL A 98 -4.56 -0.23 -6.54
CA VAL A 98 -3.29 -0.64 -5.96
C VAL A 98 -3.32 -2.15 -5.77
N ILE A 99 -2.47 -2.86 -6.51
CA ILE A 99 -2.52 -4.33 -6.62
C ILE A 99 -1.10 -4.88 -6.49
N HIS A 100 -0.95 -6.04 -5.84
CA HIS A 100 0.35 -6.70 -5.74
C HIS A 100 0.53 -7.71 -6.88
N ASN A 101 1.43 -7.45 -7.83
CA ASN A 101 1.56 -8.15 -9.10
C ASN A 101 0.35 -7.89 -10.02
N ALA A 102 0.01 -6.62 -10.19
CA ALA A 102 -1.16 -6.15 -10.91
C ALA A 102 -1.45 -6.81 -12.29
N PRO A 103 -0.46 -7.23 -13.09
CA PRO A 103 -0.76 -7.93 -14.35
C PRO A 103 -1.58 -9.20 -14.18
N PHE A 104 -1.52 -9.85 -13.02
CA PHE A 104 -2.32 -11.04 -12.73
C PHE A 104 -3.80 -10.69 -12.63
N ASP A 105 -4.17 -9.85 -11.68
CA ASP A 105 -5.57 -9.49 -11.41
C ASP A 105 -6.21 -8.70 -12.55
N VAL A 106 -5.47 -7.73 -13.10
CA VAL A 106 -5.92 -6.95 -14.26
C VAL A 106 -6.21 -7.86 -15.46
N GLY A 107 -5.38 -8.88 -15.69
CA GLY A 107 -5.60 -9.85 -16.75
C GLY A 107 -6.89 -10.64 -16.55
N PHE A 108 -7.18 -11.08 -15.33
CA PHE A 108 -8.42 -11.77 -15.00
C PHE A 108 -9.64 -10.85 -15.10
N MET A 109 -9.56 -9.64 -14.58
CA MET A 109 -10.65 -8.67 -14.67
C MET A 109 -11.00 -8.35 -16.12
N ASP A 110 -10.00 -8.04 -16.93
CA ASP A 110 -10.17 -7.75 -18.36
C ASP A 110 -10.75 -8.94 -19.12
N TYR A 111 -10.39 -10.16 -18.74
CA TYR A 111 -10.93 -11.38 -19.33
C TYR A 111 -12.42 -11.60 -18.96
N GLU A 112 -12.79 -11.35 -17.69
CA GLU A 112 -14.19 -11.38 -17.27
C GLU A 112 -15.03 -10.31 -18.01
N PHE A 113 -14.52 -9.09 -18.16
CA PHE A 113 -15.19 -8.03 -18.91
C PHE A 113 -15.37 -8.39 -20.38
N GLU A 114 -14.36 -9.01 -21.00
CA GLU A 114 -14.44 -9.49 -22.39
C GLU A 114 -15.48 -10.59 -22.56
N LYS A 115 -15.52 -11.57 -21.63
CA LYS A 115 -16.54 -12.65 -21.65
C LYS A 115 -17.96 -12.11 -21.57
N LEU A 116 -18.19 -10.98 -20.89
CA LEU A 116 -19.49 -10.30 -20.81
C LEU A 116 -19.73 -9.32 -21.95
N GLY A 117 -18.78 -9.12 -22.86
CA GLY A 117 -18.91 -8.19 -23.97
C GLY A 117 -19.03 -6.72 -23.57
N LEU A 118 -18.44 -6.33 -22.41
CA LEU A 118 -18.58 -4.97 -21.89
C LEU A 118 -17.81 -3.92 -22.69
N GLY A 119 -16.83 -4.33 -23.49
CA GLY A 119 -16.04 -3.44 -24.34
C GLY A 119 -15.18 -2.43 -23.57
N VAL A 120 -14.84 -2.73 -22.29
CA VAL A 120 -14.01 -1.90 -21.44
C VAL A 120 -12.79 -2.67 -20.94
N LYS A 121 -11.71 -1.98 -20.67
CA LYS A 121 -10.51 -2.51 -20.02
C LYS A 121 -10.27 -1.79 -18.70
N THR A 122 -9.68 -2.48 -17.75
CA THR A 122 -9.38 -1.93 -16.41
C THR A 122 -8.63 -0.62 -16.50
N LYS A 123 -7.58 -0.54 -17.33
CA LYS A 123 -6.76 0.67 -17.52
C LYS A 123 -7.46 1.84 -18.21
N GLU A 124 -8.63 1.64 -18.78
CA GLU A 124 -9.45 2.72 -19.38
C GLU A 124 -10.33 3.41 -18.33
N ILE A 125 -10.61 2.72 -17.23
CA ILE A 125 -11.50 3.20 -16.16
C ILE A 125 -10.81 3.49 -14.84
N CYS A 126 -9.58 2.99 -14.66
CA CYS A 126 -8.78 3.14 -13.44
C CYS A 126 -7.31 3.36 -13.81
N GLU A 127 -6.61 4.14 -12.99
CA GLU A 127 -5.16 4.04 -12.92
C GLU A 127 -4.75 2.77 -12.18
N VAL A 128 -3.58 2.20 -12.49
CA VAL A 128 -3.13 0.95 -11.86
C VAL A 128 -1.70 1.10 -11.35
N THR A 129 -1.54 0.91 -10.06
CA THR A 129 -0.24 0.87 -9.38
C THR A 129 0.10 -0.57 -8.99
N ASP A 130 1.23 -1.07 -9.49
CA ASP A 130 1.77 -2.39 -9.15
C ASP A 130 2.75 -2.28 -7.98
N THR A 131 2.34 -2.74 -6.80
CA THR A 131 3.15 -2.69 -5.58
C THR A 131 4.34 -3.65 -5.61
N LEU A 132 4.29 -4.75 -6.39
CA LEU A 132 5.43 -5.64 -6.57
C LEU A 132 6.56 -4.95 -7.34
N VAL A 133 6.22 -4.20 -8.39
CA VAL A 133 7.18 -3.38 -9.14
C VAL A 133 7.77 -2.29 -8.23
N MET A 134 6.94 -1.65 -7.43
CA MET A 134 7.38 -0.66 -6.45
C MET A 134 8.33 -1.28 -5.43
N ALA A 135 7.97 -2.42 -4.83
CA ALA A 135 8.79 -3.12 -3.85
C ALA A 135 10.15 -3.56 -4.42
N ARG A 136 10.18 -4.04 -5.68
CA ARG A 136 11.44 -4.41 -6.35
C ARG A 136 12.38 -3.23 -6.55
N ARG A 137 11.85 -2.02 -6.74
CA ARG A 137 12.66 -0.79 -6.82
C ARG A 137 13.20 -0.36 -5.45
N LEU A 138 12.38 -0.51 -4.40
CA LEU A 138 12.78 -0.18 -3.01
C LEU A 138 13.76 -1.21 -2.44
N PHE A 139 13.61 -2.48 -2.79
CA PHE A 139 14.37 -3.61 -2.23
C PHE A 139 14.94 -4.51 -3.34
N PRO A 140 15.89 -4.01 -4.15
CA PRO A 140 16.47 -4.78 -5.23
C PRO A 140 17.16 -6.04 -4.71
N GLY A 141 16.95 -7.17 -5.40
CA GLY A 141 17.55 -8.46 -5.05
C GLY A 141 16.97 -9.14 -3.80
N LYS A 142 15.91 -8.58 -3.19
CA LYS A 142 15.21 -9.20 -2.06
C LYS A 142 13.90 -9.87 -2.50
N ARG A 143 13.40 -10.79 -1.66
CA ARG A 143 12.03 -11.32 -1.83
C ARG A 143 11.04 -10.19 -1.57
N ASN A 144 10.05 -10.06 -2.43
CA ASN A 144 9.06 -9.00 -2.41
C ASN A 144 7.62 -9.54 -2.53
N SER A 145 7.37 -10.80 -2.13
CA SER A 145 6.01 -11.31 -1.92
C SER A 145 5.34 -10.52 -0.77
N LEU A 146 4.01 -10.56 -0.71
CA LEU A 146 3.25 -9.87 0.35
C LEU A 146 3.75 -10.27 1.74
N ASP A 147 3.95 -11.58 2.01
CA ASP A 147 4.51 -12.08 3.29
C ASP A 147 5.92 -11.54 3.57
N ALA A 148 6.78 -11.46 2.54
CA ALA A 148 8.12 -10.92 2.72
C ALA A 148 8.09 -9.42 3.05
N LEU A 149 7.11 -8.69 2.53
CA LEU A 149 6.88 -7.28 2.84
C LEU A 149 6.28 -7.11 4.24
N CYS A 150 5.32 -7.95 4.65
CA CYS A 150 4.80 -7.97 6.02
C CYS A 150 5.92 -8.17 7.03
N SER A 151 6.76 -9.19 6.83
CA SER A 151 7.93 -9.45 7.71
C SER A 151 8.92 -8.28 7.75
N ARG A 152 9.07 -7.54 6.65
CA ARG A 152 10.00 -6.40 6.56
C ARG A 152 9.48 -5.16 7.25
N TYR A 153 8.17 -4.95 7.23
CA TYR A 153 7.51 -3.80 7.83
C TYR A 153 6.93 -4.07 9.22
N ASP A 154 7.20 -5.28 9.76
CA ASP A 154 6.70 -5.73 11.07
C ASP A 154 5.16 -5.69 11.15
N ILE A 155 4.51 -6.08 10.05
CA ILE A 155 3.06 -6.22 9.97
C ILE A 155 2.68 -7.63 10.40
N ASP A 156 1.80 -7.75 11.38
CA ASP A 156 1.28 -9.04 11.83
C ASP A 156 0.31 -9.62 10.81
N ASN A 157 0.73 -10.69 10.15
CA ASN A 157 -0.08 -11.50 9.24
C ASN A 157 -0.33 -12.92 9.77
N SER A 158 -0.22 -13.14 11.08
CA SER A 158 -0.35 -14.47 11.73
C SER A 158 -1.73 -15.10 11.54
N HIS A 159 -2.78 -14.30 11.32
CA HIS A 159 -4.13 -14.81 11.06
C HIS A 159 -4.32 -15.26 9.60
N ARG A 160 -3.38 -14.99 8.71
CA ARG A 160 -3.41 -15.41 7.31
C ARG A 160 -2.97 -16.86 7.17
N THR A 161 -3.86 -17.78 7.58
CA THR A 161 -3.62 -19.24 7.45
C THR A 161 -3.80 -19.73 6.03
N LEU A 162 -4.71 -19.09 5.28
CA LEU A 162 -4.98 -19.28 3.86
C LEU A 162 -5.03 -17.91 3.19
N HIS A 163 -4.89 -17.88 1.88
CA HIS A 163 -5.12 -16.69 1.10
C HIS A 163 -6.62 -16.37 1.05
N GLY A 164 -6.96 -15.10 1.04
CA GLY A 164 -8.33 -14.61 0.88
C GLY A 164 -8.29 -13.17 0.41
N ALA A 165 -9.00 -12.89 -0.68
CA ALA A 165 -8.84 -11.63 -1.40
C ALA A 165 -9.08 -10.39 -0.52
N LEU A 166 -10.08 -10.39 0.36
CA LEU A 166 -10.31 -9.24 1.24
C LEU A 166 -9.18 -9.09 2.28
N LEU A 167 -8.77 -10.18 2.94
CA LEU A 167 -7.69 -10.13 3.92
C LEU A 167 -6.37 -9.70 3.28
N ASP A 168 -6.08 -10.20 2.08
CA ASP A 168 -4.86 -9.85 1.35
C ASP A 168 -4.88 -8.39 0.89
N ALA A 169 -6.04 -7.86 0.49
CA ALA A 169 -6.22 -6.44 0.19
C ALA A 169 -6.04 -5.55 1.44
N GLU A 170 -6.52 -5.97 2.62
CA GLU A 170 -6.31 -5.26 3.90
C GLU A 170 -4.83 -5.23 4.28
N ILE A 171 -4.15 -6.38 4.25
CA ILE A 171 -2.72 -6.49 4.51
C ILE A 171 -1.92 -5.65 3.49
N LEU A 172 -2.29 -5.73 2.22
CA LEU A 172 -1.64 -4.94 1.17
C LEU A 172 -1.81 -3.44 1.39
N ALA A 173 -2.96 -2.99 1.91
CA ALA A 173 -3.17 -1.59 2.24
C ALA A 173 -2.17 -1.10 3.29
N ASP A 174 -1.96 -1.86 4.35
CA ASP A 174 -0.98 -1.53 5.40
C ASP A 174 0.45 -1.51 4.84
N VAL A 175 0.83 -2.54 4.06
CA VAL A 175 2.13 -2.59 3.37
C VAL A 175 2.32 -1.38 2.46
N TYR A 176 1.33 -1.06 1.62
CA TYR A 176 1.39 0.05 0.67
C TYR A 176 1.52 1.41 1.37
N LEU A 177 0.76 1.63 2.45
CA LEU A 177 0.85 2.84 3.25
C LEU A 177 2.24 3.00 3.89
N LEU A 178 2.87 1.92 4.35
CA LEU A 178 4.23 1.95 4.88
C LEU A 178 5.28 2.13 3.76
N MET A 179 5.14 1.44 2.63
CA MET A 179 6.04 1.60 1.48
C MET A 179 6.08 3.03 0.94
N THR A 180 4.94 3.73 0.97
CA THR A 180 4.78 5.08 0.42
C THR A 180 4.84 6.18 1.48
N GLY A 181 4.78 5.85 2.77
CA GLY A 181 4.76 6.78 3.90
C GLY A 181 6.10 7.02 4.58
N GLY A 182 7.13 6.25 4.23
CA GLY A 182 8.44 6.37 4.82
C GLY A 182 9.22 7.54 4.23
N GLN A 183 9.66 8.43 5.10
CA GLN A 183 10.50 9.61 4.84
C GLN A 183 9.95 10.57 3.78
N THR A 184 9.25 11.61 4.22
CA THR A 184 9.41 12.90 3.55
C THR A 184 10.91 13.14 3.42
N ARG A 185 11.46 12.96 2.21
CA ARG A 185 12.79 13.46 1.88
C ARG A 185 12.75 14.92 2.26
N LEU A 186 13.51 15.29 3.27
CA LEU A 186 13.98 16.66 3.39
C LEU A 186 14.88 16.88 2.16
N ASP A 187 14.32 17.35 1.11
CA ASP A 187 15.04 17.76 -0.09
C ASP A 187 15.71 19.09 0.25
N LEU A 188 16.85 18.99 0.97
CA LEU A 188 17.72 20.13 1.27
C LEU A 188 18.41 20.67 0.01
N SER A 189 18.30 19.94 -1.12
CA SER A 189 18.83 20.38 -2.42
C SER A 189 17.94 21.38 -3.17
N ALA A 190 16.70 21.61 -2.73
CA ALA A 190 15.81 22.61 -3.33
C ALA A 190 16.20 24.06 -2.98
N ALA A 191 17.22 24.28 -2.15
CA ALA A 191 17.64 25.63 -1.76
C ALA A 191 18.52 26.35 -2.79
N GLU A 192 19.02 25.67 -3.84
CA GLU A 192 19.94 26.27 -4.80
C GLU A 192 19.36 26.59 -6.20
N SER A 193 18.10 26.27 -6.47
CA SER A 193 17.55 26.45 -7.84
C SER A 193 16.27 27.31 -7.96
N ASN A 194 15.86 28.06 -6.94
CA ASN A 194 14.68 28.93 -7.03
C ASN A 194 15.00 30.41 -6.88
N GLN A 195 15.70 30.97 -7.90
CA GLN A 195 15.68 32.43 -8.12
C GLN A 195 14.63 32.90 -9.16
N GLN A 196 13.70 32.04 -9.59
CA GLN A 196 12.63 32.45 -10.49
C GLN A 196 11.36 31.64 -10.25
N GLN A 197 10.67 31.89 -9.14
CA GLN A 197 9.21 31.76 -8.99
C GLN A 197 8.81 32.28 -7.61
N GLN A 198 8.95 33.59 -7.41
CA GLN A 198 8.22 34.30 -6.36
C GLN A 198 6.81 34.53 -6.88
N GLN A 199 5.87 33.68 -6.50
CA GLN A 199 4.48 34.10 -6.25
C GLN A 199 3.73 32.89 -5.67
N SER A 200 3.15 33.12 -4.48
CA SER A 200 2.17 32.27 -3.78
C SER A 200 2.68 31.02 -3.05
N ASP A 201 3.40 31.21 -1.95
CA ASP A 201 3.21 30.45 -0.74
C ASP A 201 3.35 31.41 0.44
N GLU A 202 2.25 32.03 0.83
CA GLU A 202 2.11 32.63 2.14
C GLU A 202 2.22 31.48 3.16
N GLN A 203 3.43 31.21 3.61
CA GLN A 203 3.66 30.50 4.85
C GLN A 203 2.92 31.27 5.94
N GLN A 204 1.78 30.76 6.40
CA GLN A 204 1.15 31.24 7.62
C GLN A 204 2.19 31.15 8.74
N LYS A 205 2.86 32.27 8.99
CA LYS A 205 3.62 32.46 10.23
C LYS A 205 2.60 32.29 11.35
N LEU A 206 2.71 31.15 12.05
CA LEU A 206 2.04 30.99 13.33
C LEU A 206 2.55 32.08 14.26
N GLU A 207 1.80 33.16 14.39
CA GLU A 207 2.04 34.15 15.44
C GLU A 207 1.82 33.45 16.79
N ARG A 208 2.92 33.17 17.48
CA ARG A 208 2.87 32.67 18.85
C ARG A 208 2.31 33.79 19.73
N GLN A 209 1.06 33.70 20.08
CA GLN A 209 0.49 34.43 21.22
C GLN A 209 0.99 33.72 22.50
N GLY A 210 2.16 34.10 22.96
CA GLY A 210 2.72 33.59 24.22
C GLY A 210 4.13 34.13 24.41
N GLY A 211 4.43 34.62 25.62
CA GLY A 211 5.72 35.22 25.99
C GLY A 211 6.93 34.32 25.72
N ALA A 212 8.11 34.88 25.79
CA ALA A 212 9.36 34.20 25.54
C ALA A 212 9.42 32.82 26.26
N LEU A 213 9.84 31.78 25.52
CA LEU A 213 10.00 30.46 26.09
C LEU A 213 10.94 30.53 27.27
N ARG A 214 10.52 29.99 28.43
CA ARG A 214 11.35 29.90 29.62
C ARG A 214 12.51 28.95 29.32
N VAL A 215 13.72 29.50 29.26
CA VAL A 215 14.93 28.70 29.18
C VAL A 215 15.24 28.19 30.58
N ILE A 216 15.24 26.88 30.78
CA ILE A 216 15.67 26.27 32.05
C ILE A 216 17.18 26.16 31.98
N MET A 217 17.85 26.91 32.83
CA MET A 217 19.32 26.85 32.98
C MET A 217 19.68 25.68 33.90
N ALA A 218 20.79 25.01 33.59
CA ALA A 218 21.30 23.94 34.43
C ALA A 218 21.71 24.50 35.81
N ASN A 219 21.42 23.76 36.86
CA ASN A 219 21.83 24.11 38.22
C ASN A 219 23.30 23.73 38.48
N GLU A 220 23.85 24.20 39.60
CA GLU A 220 25.29 23.96 39.94
C GLU A 220 25.64 22.47 40.03
N ALA A 221 24.72 21.63 40.55
CA ALA A 221 24.94 20.19 40.66
C ALA A 221 24.98 19.50 39.28
N GLU A 222 24.14 19.95 38.37
CA GLU A 222 24.09 19.45 36.97
C GLU A 222 25.36 19.87 36.22
N LEU A 223 25.82 21.13 36.41
CA LEU A 223 27.07 21.60 35.81
C LEU A 223 28.29 20.83 36.36
N ALA A 224 28.34 20.59 37.66
CA ALA A 224 29.42 19.79 38.27
C ALA A 224 29.41 18.32 37.77
N ALA A 225 28.24 17.74 37.60
CA ALA A 225 28.10 16.39 37.03
C ALA A 225 28.54 16.34 35.56
N HIS A 226 28.20 17.38 34.79
CA HIS A 226 28.62 17.53 33.39
C HIS A 226 30.16 17.60 33.30
N GLU A 227 30.82 18.47 34.11
CA GLU A 227 32.26 18.60 34.11
C GLU A 227 32.98 17.29 34.44
N LYS A 228 32.50 16.55 35.45
CA LYS A 228 33.03 15.21 35.76
C LYS A 228 32.91 14.24 34.58
N ARG A 229 31.84 14.36 33.80
CA ARG A 229 31.66 13.54 32.62
C ARG A 229 32.65 13.91 31.52
N LEU A 230 32.89 15.19 31.30
CA LEU A 230 33.88 15.67 30.34
C LEU A 230 35.31 15.25 30.72
N ASP A 231 35.66 15.23 32.03
CA ASP A 231 36.94 14.70 32.52
C ASP A 231 37.09 13.20 32.16
N LEU A 232 36.01 12.42 32.32
CA LEU A 232 36.03 11.01 31.96
C LEU A 232 36.23 10.79 30.46
N VAL A 233 35.55 11.62 29.62
CA VAL A 233 35.70 11.59 28.18
C VAL A 233 37.13 11.92 27.77
N ASN A 234 37.72 12.97 28.34
CA ASN A 234 39.10 13.36 28.05
C ASN A 234 40.09 12.26 28.48
N LYS A 235 39.88 11.66 29.65
CA LYS A 235 40.76 10.59 30.19
C LYS A 235 40.70 9.31 29.35
N LYS A 236 39.52 8.93 28.84
CA LYS A 236 39.34 7.70 28.06
C LYS A 236 39.54 7.89 26.55
N GLY A 237 39.22 9.07 26.02
CA GLY A 237 39.29 9.39 24.59
C GLY A 237 40.51 10.18 24.16
N GLY A 238 41.35 10.63 25.12
CA GLY A 238 42.55 11.45 24.84
C GLY A 238 42.24 12.88 24.38
N ARG A 239 41.00 13.22 24.08
CA ARG A 239 40.56 14.55 23.62
C ARG A 239 39.09 14.75 23.95
N CYS A 240 38.70 15.96 24.33
CA CYS A 240 37.32 16.35 24.60
C CYS A 240 36.97 17.58 23.76
N LEU A 241 36.24 17.35 22.64
CA LEU A 241 35.81 18.38 21.68
C LEU A 241 34.84 19.43 22.26
N TRP A 242 34.28 19.19 23.45
CA TRP A 242 33.38 20.12 24.12
C TRP A 242 34.11 21.16 24.97
N ARG A 243 35.43 21.07 25.05
CA ARG A 243 36.30 22.00 25.79
C ARG A 243 37.28 22.76 24.90
N GLU A 244 37.18 22.55 23.57
CA GLU A 244 37.91 23.31 22.56
C GLU A 244 36.99 24.39 21.98
#